data_9edf242bcfc3adae91c3ce424e21535c
#
_entry.id   9edf242bcfc3adae91c3ce424e21535c
#
_cell.length_a   1.000
_cell.length_b   1.000
_cell.length_c   1.000
_cell.angle_alpha   90.00
_cell.angle_beta   90.00
_cell.angle_gamma   90.00
#
_symmetry.space_group_name_H-M   'P 1'
#
loop_
_entity.id
_entity.type
_entity.pdbx_description
1 polymer ?
#
loop_
_entity_poly.entity_id
_entity_poly.type
_entity_poly.pdbx_seq_one_letter_code
_entity_poly.pdbx_strand_id
1 'polypeptide(L)'
;MDDPRPTARVQLARAATPQGEIALYRRGEVIELIVNGVFAMDSTDSSSEVALADAAGDRPGVVAVGGLGLGYTAARLLANGARAVHVVEFARPLIDWAMAGVTEQLERVAHDPRVQLHHGDVAEWLPRREELFDAVLLDVDNGPGFLIHDHNARVYAAEWLAQAYGRLAPRGVLVIWSESPEPALAATLAASGPVTETLIGVDRDGRHFEYALYRLNRG
;
A
#
# COMPACT_ATOMS: atom_id res chain seq x y z
N MET A 1 -34.11 18.53 14.73
CA MET A 1 -33.33 17.93 13.64
C MET A 1 -31.97 18.59 13.73
N ASP A 2 -31.09 17.96 14.55
CA ASP A 2 -29.73 18.50 14.80
C ASP A 2 -28.93 18.38 13.52
N ASP A 3 -28.51 19.51 13.00
CA ASP A 3 -27.51 19.63 11.94
C ASP A 3 -26.17 19.09 12.52
N PRO A 4 -25.63 17.98 12.03
CA PRO A 4 -24.35 17.48 12.57
C PRO A 4 -23.28 18.48 12.14
N ARG A 5 -22.87 19.35 13.08
CA ARG A 5 -21.70 20.21 12.86
C ARG A 5 -20.55 19.31 12.39
N PRO A 6 -19.83 19.68 11.33
CA PRO A 6 -18.71 18.89 10.88
C PRO A 6 -17.75 18.71 12.05
N THR A 7 -17.49 17.45 12.40
CA THR A 7 -16.58 17.10 13.50
C THR A 7 -15.23 17.76 13.23
N ALA A 8 -14.73 18.54 14.19
CA ALA A 8 -13.48 19.28 14.03
C ALA A 8 -12.35 18.31 13.69
N ARG A 9 -11.56 18.63 12.69
CA ARG A 9 -10.37 17.90 12.31
C ARG A 9 -9.26 18.15 13.33
N VAL A 10 -8.74 17.11 13.96
CA VAL A 10 -7.68 17.17 14.96
C VAL A 10 -6.40 16.60 14.38
N GLN A 11 -5.31 17.34 14.42
CA GLN A 11 -4.00 16.85 14.01
C GLN A 11 -3.47 15.89 15.07
N LEU A 12 -3.19 14.64 14.69
CA LEU A 12 -2.58 13.62 15.54
C LEU A 12 -1.06 13.70 15.47
N ALA A 13 -0.52 13.82 14.25
CA ALA A 13 0.90 13.92 14.00
C ALA A 13 1.16 14.69 12.70
N ARG A 14 2.32 15.34 12.59
CA ARG A 14 2.79 16.04 11.40
C ARG A 14 4.30 16.11 11.37
N ALA A 15 4.91 15.89 10.22
CA ALA A 15 6.34 16.01 10.03
C ALA A 15 6.68 16.51 8.64
N ALA A 16 7.75 17.30 8.54
CA ALA A 16 8.40 17.61 7.28
C ALA A 16 9.49 16.56 7.01
N THR A 17 9.60 16.14 5.76
CA THR A 17 10.64 15.23 5.27
C THR A 17 11.34 15.85 4.07
N PRO A 18 12.48 15.33 3.62
CA PRO A 18 13.09 15.78 2.37
C PRO A 18 12.19 15.63 1.14
N GLN A 19 11.17 14.74 1.23
CA GLN A 19 10.22 14.44 0.16
C GLN A 19 8.93 15.26 0.27
N GLY A 20 8.82 16.09 1.30
CA GLY A 20 7.66 16.91 1.57
C GLY A 20 7.05 16.66 2.94
N GLU A 21 5.80 17.03 3.12
CA GLU A 21 5.11 16.96 4.39
C GLU A 21 4.20 15.74 4.46
N ILE A 22 4.15 15.12 5.64
CA ILE A 22 3.18 14.06 5.95
C ILE A 22 2.44 14.40 7.24
N ALA A 23 1.15 14.12 7.31
CA ALA A 23 0.34 14.39 8.48
C ALA A 23 -0.78 13.35 8.67
N LEU A 24 -1.06 13.02 9.92
CA LEU A 24 -2.22 12.24 10.34
C LEU A 24 -3.21 13.16 11.05
N TYR A 25 -4.46 13.04 10.67
CA TYR A 25 -5.57 13.76 11.30
C TYR A 25 -6.64 12.77 11.75
N ARG A 26 -7.45 13.21 12.73
CA ARG A 26 -8.67 12.53 13.14
C ARG A 26 -9.86 13.48 12.95
N ARG A 27 -10.90 12.98 12.32
CA ARG A 27 -12.19 13.64 12.16
C ARG A 27 -13.30 12.72 12.66
N GLY A 28 -13.73 12.93 13.90
CA GLY A 28 -14.56 11.93 14.61
C GLY A 28 -13.78 10.65 14.81
N GLU A 29 -14.28 9.54 14.30
CA GLU A 29 -13.62 8.23 14.33
C GLU A 29 -12.72 7.98 13.11
N VAL A 30 -12.76 8.86 12.09
CA VAL A 30 -12.01 8.68 10.85
C VAL A 30 -10.58 9.19 11.01
N ILE A 31 -9.61 8.36 10.67
CA ILE A 31 -8.19 8.73 10.53
C ILE A 31 -7.91 9.07 9.06
N GLU A 32 -7.25 10.17 8.83
CA GLU A 32 -6.89 10.66 7.48
C GLU A 32 -5.38 10.80 7.37
N LEU A 33 -4.79 10.27 6.30
CA LEU A 33 -3.40 10.44 5.92
C LEU A 33 -3.30 11.46 4.78
N ILE A 34 -2.51 12.50 5.00
CA ILE A 34 -2.26 13.57 4.03
C ILE A 34 -0.78 13.60 3.71
N VAL A 35 -0.43 13.62 2.43
CA VAL A 35 0.95 13.70 1.93
C VAL A 35 1.05 14.89 1.00
N ASN A 36 1.96 15.83 1.26
CA ASN A 36 2.15 17.06 0.48
C ASN A 36 0.87 17.89 0.29
N GLY A 37 -0.03 17.86 1.30
CA GLY A 37 -1.32 18.53 1.21
C GLY A 37 -2.36 17.79 0.37
N VAL A 38 -2.00 16.66 -0.24
CA VAL A 38 -2.90 15.79 -1.00
C VAL A 38 -3.46 14.71 -0.07
N PHE A 39 -4.75 14.42 -0.20
CA PHE A 39 -5.38 13.29 0.47
C PHE A 39 -4.81 11.99 -0.12
N ALA A 40 -4.23 11.16 0.74
CA ALA A 40 -3.71 9.85 0.34
C ALA A 40 -4.73 8.74 0.62
N MET A 41 -5.23 8.67 1.87
CA MET A 41 -6.23 7.67 2.26
C MET A 41 -6.91 8.05 3.59
N ASP A 42 -7.99 7.36 3.92
CA ASP A 42 -8.61 7.42 5.25
C ASP A 42 -9.06 6.04 5.75
N SER A 43 -9.56 6.01 6.98
CA SER A 43 -10.04 4.79 7.64
C SER A 43 -11.53 4.51 7.38
N THR A 44 -12.21 5.26 6.51
CA THR A 44 -13.64 5.09 6.24
C THR A 44 -13.89 3.81 5.45
N ASP A 45 -13.04 3.56 4.45
CA ASP A 45 -13.13 2.39 3.60
C ASP A 45 -11.73 1.87 3.30
N SER A 46 -11.44 0.65 3.72
CA SER A 46 -10.18 -0.08 3.46
C SER A 46 -10.39 -1.30 2.56
N SER A 47 -11.48 -1.34 1.82
CA SER A 47 -11.84 -2.49 0.98
C SER A 47 -10.80 -2.77 -0.10
N SER A 48 -10.17 -1.73 -0.65
CA SER A 48 -9.13 -1.86 -1.67
C SER A 48 -7.83 -2.45 -1.11
N GLU A 49 -7.41 -2.02 0.09
CA GLU A 49 -6.24 -2.54 0.79
C GLU A 49 -6.47 -4.00 1.25
N VAL A 50 -7.69 -4.30 1.68
CA VAL A 50 -8.12 -5.67 1.99
C VAL A 50 -8.08 -6.55 0.75
N ALA A 51 -8.61 -6.08 -0.39
CA ALA A 51 -8.58 -6.81 -1.65
C ALA A 51 -7.14 -7.01 -2.17
N LEU A 52 -6.27 -6.00 -2.03
CA LEU A 52 -4.86 -6.10 -2.36
C LEU A 52 -4.18 -7.21 -1.55
N ALA A 53 -4.41 -7.26 -0.25
CA ALA A 53 -3.86 -8.30 0.61
C ALA A 53 -4.44 -9.69 0.31
N ASP A 54 -5.75 -9.80 0.02
CA ASP A 54 -6.41 -11.05 -0.33
C ASP A 54 -5.91 -11.62 -1.66
N ALA A 55 -5.47 -10.77 -2.58
CA ALA A 55 -4.86 -11.18 -3.84
C ALA A 55 -3.51 -11.92 -3.65
N ALA A 56 -2.88 -11.85 -2.47
CA ALA A 56 -1.71 -12.67 -2.11
C ALA A 56 -2.09 -14.15 -1.87
N GLY A 57 -3.39 -14.47 -1.73
CA GLY A 57 -3.89 -15.81 -1.44
C GLY A 57 -3.94 -16.15 0.05
N ASP A 58 -4.44 -17.36 0.33
CA ASP A 58 -4.55 -17.85 1.69
C ASP A 58 -3.18 -18.26 2.24
N ARG A 59 -2.89 -17.85 3.49
CA ARG A 59 -1.65 -18.16 4.22
C ARG A 59 -0.39 -17.87 3.40
N PRO A 60 -0.23 -16.64 2.89
CA PRO A 60 0.98 -16.30 2.18
C PRO A 60 2.19 -16.46 3.12
N GLY A 61 3.30 -16.98 2.59
CA GLY A 61 4.51 -17.20 3.37
C GLY A 61 5.19 -15.90 3.75
N VAL A 62 6.20 -15.50 2.98
CA VAL A 62 6.91 -14.22 3.15
C VAL A 62 6.39 -13.22 2.13
N VAL A 63 5.93 -12.08 2.61
CA VAL A 63 5.33 -11.03 1.77
C VAL A 63 6.13 -9.74 1.87
N ALA A 64 6.39 -9.10 0.74
CA ALA A 64 6.89 -7.73 0.69
C ALA A 64 5.73 -6.79 0.33
N VAL A 65 5.59 -5.69 1.06
CA VAL A 65 4.61 -4.63 0.81
C VAL A 65 5.35 -3.32 0.62
N GLY A 66 5.17 -2.67 -0.51
CA GLY A 66 5.60 -1.29 -0.75
C GLY A 66 4.51 -0.35 -0.27
N GLY A 67 4.82 0.48 0.73
CA GLY A 67 3.89 1.38 1.40
C GLY A 67 3.32 0.80 2.70
N LEU A 68 3.27 1.63 3.74
CA LEU A 68 2.63 1.32 5.02
C LEU A 68 1.19 1.85 5.05
N GLY A 69 0.99 3.08 4.57
CA GLY A 69 -0.28 3.77 4.67
C GLY A 69 -0.81 3.79 6.12
N LEU A 70 -2.09 3.48 6.30
CA LEU A 70 -2.70 3.29 7.62
C LEU A 70 -2.57 1.85 8.15
N GLY A 71 -1.84 0.96 7.44
CA GLY A 71 -1.53 -0.39 7.89
C GLY A 71 -2.58 -1.46 7.56
N TYR A 72 -3.59 -1.15 6.74
CA TYR A 72 -4.69 -2.09 6.47
C TYR A 72 -4.23 -3.29 5.64
N THR A 73 -3.41 -3.08 4.61
CA THR A 73 -2.83 -4.17 3.80
C THR A 73 -2.02 -5.14 4.65
N ALA A 74 -1.13 -4.62 5.51
CA ALA A 74 -0.33 -5.46 6.41
C ALA A 74 -1.19 -6.19 7.43
N ALA A 75 -2.18 -5.51 8.05
CA ALA A 75 -3.10 -6.14 9.00
C ALA A 75 -3.91 -7.28 8.37
N ARG A 76 -4.37 -7.09 7.13
CA ARG A 76 -5.12 -8.14 6.41
C ARG A 76 -4.23 -9.34 6.07
N LEU A 77 -2.98 -9.11 5.64
CA LEU A 77 -2.01 -10.20 5.43
C LEU A 77 -1.78 -11.02 6.70
N LEU A 78 -1.65 -10.35 7.85
CA LEU A 78 -1.50 -11.01 9.15
C LEU A 78 -2.75 -11.85 9.50
N ALA A 79 -3.94 -11.32 9.24
CA ALA A 79 -5.21 -12.03 9.43
C ALA A 79 -5.34 -13.23 8.49
N ASN A 80 -4.85 -13.13 7.26
CA ASN A 80 -4.78 -14.23 6.29
C ASN A 80 -3.70 -15.27 6.65
N GLY A 81 -2.93 -15.06 7.72
CA GLY A 81 -1.95 -16.01 8.23
C GLY A 81 -0.58 -15.92 7.55
N ALA A 82 -0.19 -14.75 7.06
CA ALA A 82 1.16 -14.51 6.59
C ALA A 82 2.20 -14.90 7.64
N ARG A 83 3.29 -15.54 7.20
CA ARG A 83 4.38 -15.97 8.08
C ARG A 83 5.32 -14.81 8.42
N ALA A 84 5.58 -13.95 7.45
CA ALA A 84 6.37 -12.73 7.63
C ALA A 84 5.87 -11.66 6.64
N VAL A 85 5.84 -10.41 7.08
CA VAL A 85 5.45 -9.25 6.27
C VAL A 85 6.53 -8.19 6.37
N HIS A 86 7.23 -7.94 5.27
CA HIS A 86 8.20 -6.87 5.14
C HIS A 86 7.50 -5.65 4.55
N VAL A 87 7.31 -4.62 5.32
CA VAL A 87 6.72 -3.35 4.86
C VAL A 87 7.83 -2.34 4.61
N VAL A 88 7.94 -1.85 3.39
CA VAL A 88 8.93 -0.84 2.99
C VAL A 88 8.23 0.49 2.86
N GLU A 89 8.52 1.40 3.79
CA GLU A 89 7.90 2.72 3.89
C GLU A 89 8.92 3.82 3.65
N PHE A 90 8.58 4.73 2.75
CA PHE A 90 9.45 5.82 2.33
C PHE A 90 9.47 6.97 3.35
N ALA A 91 8.34 7.25 4.00
CA ALA A 91 8.20 8.29 4.99
C ALA A 91 8.63 7.80 6.39
N ARG A 92 9.86 8.09 6.81
CA ARG A 92 10.36 7.73 8.14
C ARG A 92 9.40 8.12 9.27
N PRO A 93 8.79 9.33 9.28
CA PRO A 93 7.84 9.70 10.32
C PRO A 93 6.66 8.74 10.46
N LEU A 94 6.16 8.15 9.37
CA LEU A 94 5.04 7.21 9.43
C LEU A 94 5.41 5.93 10.20
N ILE A 95 6.62 5.43 9.99
CA ILE A 95 7.18 4.30 10.77
C ILE A 95 7.28 4.70 12.25
N ASP A 96 7.83 5.87 12.54
CA ASP A 96 8.02 6.34 13.91
C ASP A 96 6.66 6.51 14.62
N TRP A 97 5.63 6.99 13.92
CA TRP A 97 4.27 7.10 14.44
C TRP A 97 3.60 5.75 14.67
N ALA A 98 3.85 4.77 13.80
CA ALA A 98 3.37 3.41 13.97
C ALA A 98 3.99 2.77 15.21
N MET A 99 5.31 2.90 15.38
CA MET A 99 6.03 2.41 16.56
C MET A 99 5.63 3.13 17.86
N ALA A 100 5.23 4.40 17.77
CA ALA A 100 4.77 5.19 18.91
C ALA A 100 3.28 5.02 19.24
N GLY A 101 2.54 4.23 18.45
CA GLY A 101 1.12 3.99 18.68
C GLY A 101 0.23 5.21 18.47
N VAL A 102 0.54 6.07 17.48
CA VAL A 102 -0.26 7.28 17.19
C VAL A 102 -1.70 6.91 16.80
N THR A 103 -1.89 5.76 16.17
CA THR A 103 -3.20 5.14 15.97
C THR A 103 -3.14 3.66 16.39
N GLU A 104 -4.25 3.13 16.91
CA GLU A 104 -4.33 1.73 17.35
C GLU A 104 -4.04 0.75 16.20
N GLN A 105 -4.49 1.06 14.98
CA GLN A 105 -4.26 0.22 13.81
C GLN A 105 -2.77 0.13 13.45
N LEU A 106 -2.06 1.26 13.40
CA LEU A 106 -0.63 1.30 13.12
C LEU A 106 0.17 0.61 14.24
N GLU A 107 -0.21 0.81 15.50
CA GLU A 107 0.43 0.18 16.65
C GLU A 107 0.36 -1.35 16.56
N ARG A 108 -0.84 -1.90 16.30
CA ARG A 108 -1.04 -3.35 16.15
C ARG A 108 -0.17 -3.95 15.07
N VAL A 109 -0.06 -3.26 13.92
CA VAL A 109 0.78 -3.71 12.81
C VAL A 109 2.26 -3.62 13.17
N ALA A 110 2.71 -2.48 13.71
CA ALA A 110 4.12 -2.25 14.00
C ALA A 110 4.70 -3.18 15.07
N HIS A 111 3.87 -3.62 16.01
CA HIS A 111 4.29 -4.50 17.11
C HIS A 111 3.98 -5.99 16.89
N ASP A 112 3.38 -6.38 15.76
CA ASP A 112 3.24 -7.81 15.45
C ASP A 112 4.62 -8.41 15.12
N PRO A 113 5.03 -9.50 15.79
CA PRO A 113 6.37 -10.08 15.63
C PRO A 113 6.65 -10.61 14.22
N ARG A 114 5.64 -10.76 13.38
CA ARG A 114 5.76 -11.16 11.97
C ARG A 114 6.04 -9.98 11.05
N VAL A 115 5.88 -8.74 11.52
CA VAL A 115 6.08 -7.52 10.71
C VAL A 115 7.49 -6.98 10.90
N GLN A 116 8.10 -6.62 9.78
CA GLN A 116 9.37 -5.90 9.75
C GLN A 116 9.17 -4.61 8.96
N LEU A 117 9.26 -3.48 9.66
CA LEU A 117 9.19 -2.15 9.04
C LEU A 117 10.57 -1.73 8.54
N HIS A 118 10.69 -1.45 7.26
CA HIS A 118 11.92 -0.99 6.62
C HIS A 118 11.73 0.46 6.14
N HIS A 119 12.57 1.37 6.64
CA HIS A 119 12.63 2.73 6.09
C HIS A 119 13.43 2.71 4.79
N GLY A 120 12.81 3.10 3.70
CA GLY A 120 13.46 3.18 2.41
C GLY A 120 12.50 3.19 1.25
N ASP A 121 13.07 3.18 0.06
CA ASP A 121 12.34 3.12 -1.20
C ASP A 121 12.25 1.67 -1.67
N VAL A 122 11.04 1.18 -1.89
CA VAL A 122 10.79 -0.19 -2.36
C VAL A 122 11.47 -0.43 -3.71
N ALA A 123 11.59 0.62 -4.54
CA ALA A 123 12.28 0.55 -5.83
C ALA A 123 13.75 0.16 -5.69
N GLU A 124 14.38 0.53 -4.59
CA GLU A 124 15.77 0.18 -4.29
C GLU A 124 15.89 -1.04 -3.37
N TRP A 125 14.95 -1.17 -2.44
CA TRP A 125 14.99 -2.20 -1.42
C TRP A 125 14.75 -3.59 -2.01
N LEU A 126 13.70 -3.76 -2.81
CA LEU A 126 13.28 -5.07 -3.32
C LEU A 126 14.32 -5.73 -4.25
N PRO A 127 14.93 -5.04 -5.24
CA PRO A 127 15.91 -5.66 -6.13
C PRO A 127 17.19 -6.16 -5.41
N ARG A 128 17.52 -5.53 -4.26
CA ARG A 128 18.72 -5.88 -3.47
C ARG A 128 18.52 -7.09 -2.55
N ARG A 129 17.31 -7.66 -2.48
CA ARG A 129 17.05 -8.84 -1.65
C ARG A 129 17.55 -10.09 -2.35
N GLU A 130 18.17 -10.99 -1.59
CA GLU A 130 18.46 -12.36 -2.02
C GLU A 130 17.26 -13.27 -1.76
N GLU A 131 16.46 -12.94 -0.74
CA GLU A 131 15.23 -13.60 -0.36
C GLU A 131 14.19 -13.55 -1.48
N LEU A 132 13.44 -14.64 -1.65
CA LEU A 132 12.28 -14.70 -2.54
C LEU A 132 11.00 -14.55 -1.73
N PHE A 133 10.01 -13.88 -2.32
CA PHE A 133 8.73 -13.57 -1.69
C PHE A 133 7.60 -14.38 -2.30
N ASP A 134 6.72 -14.91 -1.46
CA ASP A 134 5.49 -15.57 -1.91
C ASP A 134 4.49 -14.54 -2.50
N ALA A 135 4.56 -13.29 -2.04
CA ALA A 135 3.86 -12.18 -2.67
C ALA A 135 4.69 -10.88 -2.58
N VAL A 136 4.58 -10.05 -3.60
CA VAL A 136 5.01 -8.65 -3.61
C VAL A 136 3.78 -7.80 -3.89
N LEU A 137 3.41 -6.93 -2.95
CA LEU A 137 2.25 -6.05 -3.05
C LEU A 137 2.75 -4.60 -3.14
N LEU A 138 2.32 -3.88 -4.17
CA LEU A 138 2.65 -2.47 -4.34
C LEU A 138 1.43 -1.61 -4.05
N ASP A 139 1.51 -0.90 -2.94
CA ASP A 139 0.56 0.09 -2.44
C ASP A 139 1.30 1.42 -2.27
N VAL A 140 1.98 1.82 -3.35
CA VAL A 140 2.81 3.03 -3.38
C VAL A 140 2.18 4.04 -4.30
N ASP A 141 1.80 5.19 -3.81
CA ASP A 141 1.18 6.23 -4.62
C ASP A 141 -0.22 5.85 -5.18
N ASN A 142 -0.82 6.72 -5.98
CA ASN A 142 -2.15 6.51 -6.56
C ASN A 142 -2.13 5.72 -7.89
N GLY A 143 -0.99 5.11 -8.22
CA GLY A 143 -0.78 4.43 -9.50
C GLY A 143 -0.05 5.29 -10.53
N PRO A 144 0.30 4.73 -11.71
CA PRO A 144 1.13 5.43 -12.69
C PRO A 144 0.46 6.66 -13.33
N GLY A 145 -0.89 6.72 -13.31
CA GLY A 145 -1.64 7.83 -13.88
C GLY A 145 -1.69 9.07 -13.00
N PHE A 146 -1.50 8.92 -11.68
CA PHE A 146 -1.51 10.04 -10.74
C PHE A 146 -0.49 9.81 -9.61
N LEU A 147 0.70 10.41 -9.76
CA LEU A 147 1.79 10.28 -8.79
C LEU A 147 1.77 11.44 -7.79
N ILE A 148 1.79 11.13 -6.48
CA ILE A 148 2.06 12.10 -5.41
C ILE A 148 3.57 12.44 -5.40
N HIS A 149 4.40 11.45 -5.78
CA HIS A 149 5.84 11.58 -5.91
C HIS A 149 6.32 11.12 -7.29
N ASP A 150 6.82 12.03 -8.12
CA ASP A 150 7.28 11.72 -9.49
C ASP A 150 8.28 10.57 -9.58
N HIS A 151 9.14 10.41 -8.56
CA HIS A 151 10.13 9.32 -8.55
C HIS A 151 9.51 7.92 -8.44
N ASN A 152 8.26 7.80 -8.01
CA ASN A 152 7.54 6.53 -7.96
C ASN A 152 7.21 5.99 -9.36
N ALA A 153 7.30 6.81 -10.43
CA ALA A 153 7.15 6.33 -11.81
C ALA A 153 8.04 5.12 -12.12
N ARG A 154 9.20 5.00 -11.46
CA ARG A 154 10.15 3.91 -11.71
C ARG A 154 9.65 2.53 -11.28
N VAL A 155 8.76 2.41 -10.27
CA VAL A 155 8.21 1.11 -9.87
C VAL A 155 7.22 0.54 -10.89
N TYR A 156 6.76 1.37 -11.81
CA TYR A 156 5.88 0.98 -12.91
C TYR A 156 6.64 0.75 -14.22
N ALA A 157 7.96 1.02 -14.24
CA ALA A 157 8.78 0.81 -15.42
C ALA A 157 9.03 -0.69 -15.68
N ALA A 158 9.06 -1.10 -16.97
CA ALA A 158 9.21 -2.49 -17.37
C ALA A 158 10.44 -3.19 -16.74
N GLU A 159 11.56 -2.48 -16.68
CA GLU A 159 12.80 -3.02 -16.07
C GLU A 159 12.62 -3.34 -14.59
N TRP A 160 11.99 -2.42 -13.84
CA TRP A 160 11.78 -2.64 -12.41
C TRP A 160 10.75 -3.74 -12.16
N LEU A 161 9.67 -3.77 -12.93
CA LEU A 161 8.63 -4.82 -12.84
C LEU A 161 9.22 -6.21 -13.13
N ALA A 162 10.14 -6.31 -14.10
CA ALA A 162 10.87 -7.56 -14.35
C ALA A 162 11.77 -7.97 -13.16
N GLN A 163 12.42 -7.00 -12.50
CA GLN A 163 13.19 -7.27 -11.28
C GLN A 163 12.30 -7.72 -10.13
N ALA A 164 11.15 -7.04 -9.91
CA ALA A 164 10.17 -7.43 -8.91
C ALA A 164 9.62 -8.83 -9.15
N TYR A 165 9.29 -9.16 -10.40
CA TYR A 165 8.91 -10.52 -10.81
C TYR A 165 10.00 -11.54 -10.51
N GLY A 166 11.27 -11.19 -10.75
CA GLY A 166 12.43 -12.02 -10.41
C GLY A 166 12.60 -12.31 -8.92
N ARG A 167 12.00 -11.49 -8.05
CA ARG A 167 12.01 -11.69 -6.58
C ARG A 167 10.84 -12.53 -6.06
N LEU A 168 9.93 -12.96 -6.91
CA LEU A 168 8.88 -13.88 -6.49
C LEU A 168 9.43 -15.29 -6.32
N ALA A 169 8.95 -16.01 -5.32
CA ALA A 169 9.13 -17.47 -5.20
C ALA A 169 8.36 -18.20 -6.33
N PRO A 170 8.67 -19.46 -6.61
CA PRO A 170 7.84 -20.27 -7.54
C PRO A 170 6.37 -20.25 -7.09
N ARG A 171 5.46 -19.95 -8.00
CA ARG A 171 4.03 -19.71 -7.76
C ARG A 171 3.71 -18.45 -6.92
N GLY A 172 4.70 -17.60 -6.68
CA GLY A 172 4.49 -16.30 -6.05
C GLY A 172 3.72 -15.33 -6.93
N VAL A 173 3.24 -14.23 -6.35
CA VAL A 173 2.41 -13.25 -7.02
C VAL A 173 2.97 -11.83 -6.86
N LEU A 174 2.91 -11.03 -7.92
CA LEU A 174 3.05 -9.58 -7.88
C LEU A 174 1.66 -8.97 -8.02
N VAL A 175 1.27 -8.11 -7.10
CA VAL A 175 0.00 -7.38 -7.17
C VAL A 175 0.28 -5.89 -7.04
N ILE A 176 -0.32 -5.10 -7.92
CA ILE A 176 -0.18 -3.65 -7.96
C ILE A 176 -1.55 -3.02 -7.83
N TRP A 177 -1.70 -2.10 -6.88
CA TRP A 177 -2.88 -1.27 -6.74
C TRP A 177 -2.75 0.02 -7.58
N SER A 178 -3.86 0.48 -8.13
CA SER A 178 -3.99 1.76 -8.82
C SER A 178 -5.35 2.40 -8.55
N GLU A 179 -5.39 3.73 -8.42
CA GLU A 179 -6.63 4.48 -8.19
C GLU A 179 -7.61 4.46 -9.37
N SER A 180 -7.15 3.99 -10.53
CA SER A 180 -7.95 3.84 -11.75
C SER A 180 -7.40 2.73 -12.65
N PRO A 181 -8.19 2.22 -13.60
CA PRO A 181 -7.71 1.31 -14.62
C PRO A 181 -6.57 1.90 -15.47
N GLU A 182 -5.47 1.15 -15.60
CA GLU A 182 -4.23 1.56 -16.26
C GLU A 182 -3.82 0.53 -17.34
N PRO A 183 -4.38 0.61 -18.56
CA PRO A 183 -4.10 -0.36 -19.62
C PRO A 183 -2.62 -0.47 -20.00
N ALA A 184 -1.86 0.62 -19.86
CA ALA A 184 -0.42 0.63 -20.13
C ALA A 184 0.36 -0.22 -19.10
N LEU A 185 -0.04 -0.17 -17.84
CA LEU A 185 0.53 -1.01 -16.78
C LEU A 185 0.20 -2.48 -17.02
N ALA A 186 -1.06 -2.79 -17.34
CA ALA A 186 -1.49 -4.15 -17.69
C ALA A 186 -0.66 -4.71 -18.86
N ALA A 187 -0.46 -3.92 -19.92
CA ALA A 187 0.35 -4.32 -21.08
C ALA A 187 1.82 -4.56 -20.70
N THR A 188 2.39 -3.71 -19.84
CA THR A 188 3.77 -3.86 -19.36
C THR A 188 3.94 -5.14 -18.56
N LEU A 189 3.04 -5.43 -17.64
CA LEU A 189 3.05 -6.64 -16.81
C LEU A 189 2.87 -7.91 -17.67
N ALA A 190 2.04 -7.85 -18.70
CA ALA A 190 1.76 -8.97 -19.61
C ALA A 190 3.00 -9.47 -20.36
N ALA A 191 4.06 -8.68 -20.44
CA ALA A 191 5.35 -9.13 -20.99
C ALA A 191 6.01 -10.23 -20.15
N SER A 192 5.68 -10.33 -18.85
CA SER A 192 6.22 -11.35 -17.92
C SER A 192 5.29 -12.54 -17.70
N GLY A 193 4.02 -12.46 -18.09
CA GLY A 193 3.05 -13.55 -17.94
C GLY A 193 1.60 -13.07 -17.97
N PRO A 194 0.64 -13.98 -17.77
CA PRO A 194 -0.78 -13.63 -17.72
C PRO A 194 -1.10 -12.69 -16.58
N VAL A 195 -1.77 -11.58 -16.86
CA VAL A 195 -2.22 -10.57 -15.90
C VAL A 195 -3.73 -10.70 -15.69
N THR A 196 -4.15 -10.66 -14.44
CA THR A 196 -5.55 -10.51 -14.06
C THR A 196 -5.76 -9.10 -13.55
N GLU A 197 -6.70 -8.36 -14.15
CA GLU A 197 -7.20 -7.09 -13.63
C GLU A 197 -8.48 -7.35 -12.83
N THR A 198 -8.57 -6.75 -11.66
CA THR A 198 -9.77 -6.79 -10.81
C THR A 198 -10.15 -5.37 -10.44
N LEU A 199 -11.39 -4.99 -10.71
CA LEU A 199 -11.92 -3.68 -10.36
C LEU A 199 -12.59 -3.73 -8.99
N ILE A 200 -12.29 -2.73 -8.16
CA ILE A 200 -12.83 -2.58 -6.79
C ILE A 200 -13.63 -1.28 -6.75
N GLY A 201 -14.96 -1.41 -6.68
CA GLY A 201 -15.85 -0.27 -6.50
C GLY A 201 -15.81 0.23 -5.06
N VAL A 202 -15.62 1.54 -4.88
CA VAL A 202 -15.60 2.22 -3.58
C VAL A 202 -16.51 3.43 -3.66
N ASP A 203 -17.45 3.54 -2.73
CA ASP A 203 -18.34 4.70 -2.60
C ASP A 203 -17.82 5.60 -1.47
N ARG A 204 -17.45 6.86 -1.82
CA ARG A 204 -16.95 7.84 -0.86
C ARG A 204 -17.60 9.19 -1.11
N ASP A 205 -18.17 9.81 -0.08
CA ASP A 205 -18.80 11.13 -0.14
C ASP A 205 -19.86 11.26 -1.27
N GLY A 206 -20.63 10.18 -1.51
CA GLY A 206 -21.65 10.12 -2.57
C GLY A 206 -21.10 10.03 -3.99
N ARG A 207 -19.81 9.75 -4.16
CA ARG A 207 -19.15 9.50 -5.44
C ARG A 207 -18.71 8.05 -5.51
N HIS A 208 -18.82 7.46 -6.68
CA HIS A 208 -18.32 6.12 -6.98
C HIS A 208 -16.94 6.24 -7.60
N PHE A 209 -15.98 5.48 -7.05
CA PHE A 209 -14.62 5.32 -7.55
C PHE A 209 -14.40 3.85 -7.92
N GLU A 210 -13.57 3.61 -8.90
CA GLU A 210 -13.25 2.25 -9.35
C GLU A 210 -11.74 2.10 -9.37
N TYR A 211 -11.20 1.43 -8.33
CA TYR A 211 -9.79 1.11 -8.20
C TYR A 211 -9.46 -0.17 -8.98
N ALA A 212 -8.22 -0.34 -9.40
CA ALA A 212 -7.76 -1.50 -10.12
C ALA A 212 -6.65 -2.24 -9.38
N LEU A 213 -6.73 -3.57 -9.34
CA LEU A 213 -5.66 -4.46 -8.93
C LEU A 213 -5.16 -5.24 -10.13
N TYR A 214 -3.85 -5.20 -10.35
CA TYR A 214 -3.16 -5.98 -11.39
C TYR A 214 -2.39 -7.11 -10.74
N ARG A 215 -2.78 -8.35 -11.01
CA ARG A 215 -2.17 -9.55 -10.44
C ARG A 215 -1.43 -10.33 -11.51
N LEU A 216 -0.13 -10.54 -11.31
CA LEU A 216 0.76 -11.33 -12.16
C LEU A 216 1.29 -12.52 -11.34
N ASN A 217 1.10 -13.74 -11.84
CA ASN A 217 1.58 -14.95 -11.17
C ASN A 217 2.93 -15.39 -11.76
N ARG A 218 3.83 -15.83 -10.88
CA ARG A 218 5.04 -16.54 -11.31
C ARG A 218 4.71 -18.01 -11.52
N GLY A 219 4.97 -18.51 -12.73
CA GLY A 219 4.81 -19.92 -13.09
C GLY A 219 5.75 -20.86 -12.31
#